data_18ead5b75a23634cda6e38e7b69ea280
#
_entry.id   18ead5b75a23634cda6e38e7b69ea280
#
_cell.length_a   1.000
_cell.length_b   1.000
_cell.length_c   1.000
_cell.angle_alpha   90.00
_cell.angle_beta   90.00
_cell.angle_gamma   90.00
#
_symmetry.space_group_name_H-M   'P 1'
#
loop_
_entity.id
_entity.type
_entity.pdbx_description
1 polymer ?
#
loop_
_entity_poly.entity_id
_entity_poly.type
_entity_poly.pdbx_seq_one_letter_code
_entity_poly.pdbx_strand_id
1 'polypeptide(L)'
;SEGVAQAVERTKRLSNEVQIIAGNVATGEATRALIGAGADAEKVGIGPGSICTTRMVAGVGVPQLTAIMDAAEAAGDVPVIADGGIKFSGDFAKAIAAGASCAMVGSMIAGTDESPGEVILYQGRSFKSYRGMGSLGAMARGSADRYFQSDAASDKLVPEGIEGQVPYKGAAGAVIHQLVGGLRAAMGYTGCATVDEMRTGCRFVKITGAGLKESHVHDVQITRESPNYRLA
;
A
#
# COMPACT_ATOMS: atom_id res chain seq x y z
N SER A 1 17.24 1.45 5.86
CA SER A 1 18.63 1.95 5.95
C SER A 1 19.03 2.11 7.42
N GLU A 2 20.32 2.09 7.70
CA GLU A 2 20.87 2.29 9.04
C GLU A 2 20.36 3.60 9.68
N GLY A 3 20.24 4.67 8.91
CA GLY A 3 19.71 5.95 9.39
C GLY A 3 18.28 5.87 9.92
N VAL A 4 17.44 4.98 9.41
CA VAL A 4 16.08 4.76 9.93
C VAL A 4 16.15 4.06 11.30
N ALA A 5 16.96 3.01 11.44
CA ALA A 5 17.17 2.32 12.71
C ALA A 5 17.70 3.28 13.80
N GLN A 6 18.72 4.08 13.47
CA GLN A 6 19.25 5.10 14.36
C GLN A 6 18.20 6.17 14.76
N ALA A 7 17.29 6.53 13.83
CA ALA A 7 16.20 7.47 14.14
C ALA A 7 15.20 6.84 15.12
N VAL A 8 14.84 5.56 14.94
CA VAL A 8 13.99 4.80 15.87
C VAL A 8 14.62 4.76 17.26
N GLU A 9 15.88 4.32 17.37
CA GLU A 9 16.61 4.26 18.64
C GLU A 9 16.67 5.62 19.34
N ARG A 10 17.00 6.67 18.59
CA ARG A 10 17.07 8.03 19.14
C ARG A 10 15.73 8.49 19.69
N THR A 11 14.63 8.22 18.98
CA THR A 11 13.29 8.59 19.41
C THR A 11 12.89 7.81 20.67
N LYS A 12 13.18 6.52 20.73
CA LYS A 12 12.91 5.69 21.94
C LYS A 12 13.72 6.14 23.16
N ARG A 13 14.95 6.62 22.97
CA ARG A 13 15.74 7.21 24.08
C ARG A 13 15.13 8.50 24.62
N LEU A 14 14.44 9.28 23.78
CA LEU A 14 13.78 10.52 24.18
C LEU A 14 12.44 10.24 24.89
N SER A 15 11.72 9.21 24.48
CA SER A 15 10.44 8.83 25.08
C SER A 15 10.11 7.37 24.81
N ASN A 16 9.90 6.58 25.86
CA ASN A 16 9.39 5.21 25.75
C ASN A 16 7.87 5.15 25.58
N GLU A 17 7.16 6.24 25.80
CA GLU A 17 5.69 6.30 25.69
C GLU A 17 5.23 6.48 24.25
N VAL A 18 6.06 7.07 23.40
CA VAL A 18 5.75 7.27 21.98
C VAL A 18 5.89 5.95 21.22
N GLN A 19 4.81 5.52 20.59
CA GLN A 19 4.82 4.38 19.70
C GLN A 19 5.37 4.78 18.32
N ILE A 20 6.24 3.94 17.78
CA ILE A 20 6.94 4.19 16.51
C ILE A 20 6.53 3.16 15.48
N ILE A 21 5.92 3.63 14.40
CA ILE A 21 5.73 2.85 13.18
C ILE A 21 6.92 3.11 12.27
N ALA A 22 7.78 2.12 12.08
CA ALA A 22 8.95 2.24 11.24
C ALA A 22 8.73 1.68 9.83
N GLY A 23 9.54 2.09 8.88
CA GLY A 23 9.46 1.57 7.50
C GLY A 23 9.83 2.63 6.44
N ASN A 24 9.60 2.33 5.16
CA ASN A 24 9.08 1.04 4.68
C ASN A 24 10.20 0.00 4.55
N VAL A 25 9.84 -1.23 4.82
CA VAL A 25 10.68 -2.41 4.63
C VAL A 25 10.05 -3.33 3.58
N ALA A 26 10.82 -4.29 3.07
CA ALA A 26 10.36 -5.30 2.12
C ALA A 26 10.97 -6.69 2.38
N THR A 27 11.76 -6.84 3.44
CA THR A 27 12.42 -8.10 3.79
C THR A 27 12.32 -8.38 5.29
N GLY A 28 12.32 -9.66 5.67
CA GLY A 28 12.33 -10.05 7.07
C GLY A 28 13.58 -9.60 7.83
N GLU A 29 14.73 -9.49 7.16
CA GLU A 29 15.95 -8.97 7.76
C GLU A 29 15.80 -7.50 8.19
N ALA A 30 15.29 -6.66 7.29
CA ALA A 30 15.05 -5.25 7.58
C ALA A 30 13.99 -5.07 8.68
N THR A 31 12.95 -5.91 8.69
CA THR A 31 11.92 -5.95 9.73
C THR A 31 12.54 -6.23 11.10
N ARG A 32 13.32 -7.30 11.21
CA ARG A 32 14.02 -7.62 12.48
C ARG A 32 14.95 -6.49 12.95
N ALA A 33 15.66 -5.85 12.03
CA ALA A 33 16.57 -4.76 12.36
C ALA A 33 15.84 -3.54 12.97
N LEU A 34 14.67 -3.16 12.43
CA LEU A 34 13.92 -2.03 12.95
C LEU A 34 13.17 -2.36 14.26
N ILE A 35 12.67 -3.57 14.40
CA ILE A 35 12.11 -4.05 15.69
C ILE A 35 13.20 -4.09 16.76
N GLY A 36 14.39 -4.57 16.43
CA GLY A 36 15.55 -4.54 17.33
C GLY A 36 15.97 -3.12 17.75
N ALA A 37 15.73 -2.13 16.91
CA ALA A 37 15.94 -0.72 17.21
C ALA A 37 14.83 -0.09 18.08
N GLY A 38 13.71 -0.82 18.31
CA GLY A 38 12.61 -0.40 19.17
C GLY A 38 11.33 0.02 18.44
N ALA A 39 11.14 -0.34 17.19
CA ALA A 39 9.88 -0.08 16.47
C ALA A 39 8.72 -0.90 17.09
N ASP A 40 7.56 -0.27 17.25
CA ASP A 40 6.34 -0.88 17.79
C ASP A 40 5.45 -1.47 16.68
N ALA A 41 5.63 -1.04 15.45
CA ALA A 41 4.98 -1.60 14.26
C ALA A 41 5.84 -1.36 13.01
N GLU A 42 5.66 -2.22 11.99
CA GLU A 42 6.40 -2.16 10.75
C GLU A 42 5.50 -1.87 9.55
N LYS A 43 5.91 -0.93 8.71
CA LYS A 43 5.21 -0.60 7.47
C LYS A 43 5.96 -1.19 6.27
N VAL A 44 5.26 -2.05 5.51
CA VAL A 44 5.83 -2.92 4.48
C VAL A 44 5.39 -2.49 3.09
N GLY A 45 6.35 -2.25 2.21
CA GLY A 45 6.11 -1.96 0.80
C GLY A 45 7.15 -1.02 0.20
N ILE A 46 7.90 -1.53 -0.77
CA ILE A 46 8.86 -0.77 -1.58
C ILE A 46 8.39 -0.82 -3.03
N GLY A 47 7.86 0.30 -3.51
CA GLY A 47 7.44 0.48 -4.88
C GLY A 47 6.11 -0.16 -5.33
N PRO A 48 5.17 -0.63 -4.46
CA PRO A 48 3.92 -1.23 -4.91
C PRO A 48 2.85 -0.21 -5.28
N GLY A 49 3.00 1.06 -4.93
CA GLY A 49 2.00 2.11 -5.16
C GLY A 49 1.72 2.34 -6.64
N SER A 50 0.46 2.68 -6.97
CA SER A 50 0.00 2.84 -8.37
C SER A 50 0.74 3.93 -9.17
N ILE A 51 1.28 4.93 -8.47
CA ILE A 51 2.00 6.08 -9.05
C ILE A 51 3.49 6.10 -8.66
N CYS A 52 3.97 5.03 -8.03
CA CYS A 52 5.37 4.86 -7.68
C CYS A 52 6.17 4.30 -8.85
N THR A 53 7.31 4.89 -9.14
CA THR A 53 8.23 4.42 -10.19
C THR A 53 9.57 3.90 -9.64
N THR A 54 9.72 3.77 -8.33
CA THR A 54 10.95 3.30 -7.67
C THR A 54 11.48 2.00 -8.29
N ARG A 55 10.60 1.02 -8.54
CA ARG A 55 11.00 -0.26 -9.13
C ARG A 55 11.60 -0.14 -10.53
N MET A 56 11.17 0.86 -11.29
CA MET A 56 11.65 1.11 -12.66
C MET A 56 12.87 2.04 -12.67
N VAL A 57 12.88 3.07 -11.83
CA VAL A 57 13.93 4.09 -11.79
C VAL A 57 15.13 3.63 -10.98
N ALA A 58 14.91 3.05 -9.80
CA ALA A 58 15.97 2.57 -8.92
C ALA A 58 16.25 1.07 -9.07
N GLY A 59 15.37 0.29 -9.74
CA GLY A 59 15.49 -1.16 -9.88
C GLY A 59 15.30 -1.93 -8.57
N VAL A 60 14.70 -1.29 -7.56
CA VAL A 60 14.55 -1.85 -6.20
C VAL A 60 13.09 -2.10 -5.88
N GLY A 61 12.79 -3.28 -5.32
CA GLY A 61 11.46 -3.65 -4.86
C GLY A 61 11.30 -5.15 -4.69
N VAL A 62 10.28 -5.52 -3.95
CA VAL A 62 9.87 -6.92 -3.74
C VAL A 62 8.38 -7.02 -4.06
N PRO A 63 7.90 -8.11 -4.70
CA PRO A 63 6.47 -8.34 -4.86
C PRO A 63 5.75 -8.24 -3.52
N GLN A 64 4.66 -7.45 -3.47
CA GLN A 64 4.10 -6.99 -2.19
C GLN A 64 3.63 -8.14 -1.29
N LEU A 65 3.00 -9.17 -1.85
CA LEU A 65 2.55 -10.31 -1.06
C LEU A 65 3.72 -11.05 -0.40
N THR A 66 4.80 -11.27 -1.15
CA THR A 66 6.05 -11.87 -0.62
C THR A 66 6.64 -11.00 0.49
N ALA A 67 6.72 -9.67 0.27
CA ALA A 67 7.24 -8.76 1.28
C ALA A 67 6.42 -8.79 2.58
N ILE A 68 5.09 -8.88 2.48
CA ILE A 68 4.22 -8.98 3.66
C ILE A 68 4.46 -10.30 4.40
N MET A 69 4.53 -11.42 3.69
CA MET A 69 4.76 -12.74 4.30
C MET A 69 6.11 -12.79 5.02
N ASP A 70 7.19 -12.36 4.36
CA ASP A 70 8.53 -12.34 4.94
C ASP A 70 8.62 -11.40 6.16
N ALA A 71 7.98 -10.24 6.08
CA ALA A 71 7.95 -9.29 7.18
C ALA A 71 7.09 -9.79 8.36
N ALA A 72 5.92 -10.37 8.10
CA ALA A 72 5.05 -10.92 9.13
C ALA A 72 5.68 -12.09 9.88
N GLU A 73 6.36 -12.99 9.17
CA GLU A 73 7.14 -14.07 9.79
C GLU A 73 8.25 -13.53 10.69
N ALA A 74 8.95 -12.50 10.22
CA ALA A 74 10.06 -11.89 10.94
C ALA A 74 9.63 -11.02 12.13
N ALA A 75 8.42 -10.44 12.06
CA ALA A 75 7.89 -9.52 13.06
C ALA A 75 7.34 -10.23 14.32
N GLY A 76 6.96 -11.51 14.21
CA GLY A 76 6.33 -12.22 15.31
C GLY A 76 5.03 -11.51 15.76
N ASP A 77 5.00 -11.04 16.98
CA ASP A 77 3.84 -10.34 17.56
C ASP A 77 3.76 -8.85 17.21
N VAL A 78 4.81 -8.27 16.60
CA VAL A 78 4.82 -6.86 16.20
C VAL A 78 3.90 -6.65 14.99
N PRO A 79 2.95 -5.69 15.05
CA PRO A 79 2.02 -5.46 13.96
C PRO A 79 2.69 -5.07 12.65
N VAL A 80 2.20 -5.63 11.55
CA VAL A 80 2.63 -5.30 10.19
C VAL A 80 1.53 -4.55 9.44
N ILE A 81 1.89 -3.44 8.82
CA ILE A 81 1.01 -2.63 7.98
C ILE A 81 1.38 -2.86 6.51
N ALA A 82 0.47 -3.46 5.73
CA ALA A 82 0.65 -3.63 4.29
C ALA A 82 0.41 -2.31 3.55
N ASP A 83 1.46 -1.69 3.04
CA ASP A 83 1.39 -0.37 2.40
C ASP A 83 1.54 -0.46 0.89
N GLY A 84 0.45 -0.21 0.19
CA GLY A 84 0.39 -0.09 -1.26
C GLY A 84 0.10 -1.40 -2.01
N GLY A 85 -0.18 -1.25 -3.32
CA GLY A 85 -0.48 -2.37 -4.21
C GLY A 85 -1.91 -2.89 -4.14
N ILE A 86 -2.77 -2.33 -3.29
CA ILE A 86 -4.17 -2.73 -3.12
C ILE A 86 -5.03 -1.99 -4.15
N LYS A 87 -5.58 -2.73 -5.10
CA LYS A 87 -6.45 -2.24 -6.18
C LYS A 87 -7.90 -2.69 -6.01
N PHE A 88 -8.11 -3.85 -5.41
CA PHE A 88 -9.40 -4.47 -5.14
C PHE A 88 -9.52 -4.87 -3.68
N SER A 89 -10.74 -5.07 -3.21
CA SER A 89 -10.98 -5.60 -1.86
C SER A 89 -10.35 -6.98 -1.62
N GLY A 90 -10.25 -7.80 -2.68
CA GLY A 90 -9.55 -9.07 -2.64
C GLY A 90 -8.05 -8.93 -2.37
N ASP A 91 -7.40 -7.86 -2.82
CA ASP A 91 -5.99 -7.59 -2.49
C ASP A 91 -5.83 -7.24 -1.02
N PHE A 92 -6.78 -6.48 -0.46
CA PHE A 92 -6.82 -6.21 0.98
C PHE A 92 -6.97 -7.50 1.79
N ALA A 93 -7.92 -8.36 1.42
CA ALA A 93 -8.10 -9.66 2.05
C ALA A 93 -6.83 -10.53 1.98
N LYS A 94 -6.16 -10.56 0.82
CA LYS A 94 -4.87 -11.26 0.66
C LYS A 94 -3.76 -10.68 1.52
N ALA A 95 -3.69 -9.36 1.68
CA ALA A 95 -2.70 -8.72 2.56
C ALA A 95 -2.89 -9.16 4.02
N ILE A 96 -4.13 -9.19 4.50
CA ILE A 96 -4.46 -9.71 5.84
C ILE A 96 -4.10 -11.20 5.95
N ALA A 97 -4.52 -12.02 5.00
CA ALA A 97 -4.21 -13.46 4.98
C ALA A 97 -2.70 -13.76 4.91
N ALA A 98 -1.90 -12.83 4.38
CA ALA A 98 -0.44 -12.91 4.35
C ALA A 98 0.24 -12.52 5.68
N GLY A 99 -0.53 -12.13 6.70
CA GLY A 99 -0.05 -11.81 8.03
C GLY A 99 -0.10 -10.33 8.41
N ALA A 100 -0.56 -9.44 7.53
CA ALA A 100 -0.70 -8.02 7.88
C ALA A 100 -1.81 -7.82 8.91
N SER A 101 -1.58 -6.91 9.86
CA SER A 101 -2.56 -6.50 10.88
C SER A 101 -3.55 -5.48 10.34
N CYS A 102 -3.09 -4.61 9.43
CA CYS A 102 -3.91 -3.64 8.71
C CYS A 102 -3.26 -3.27 7.38
N ALA A 103 -3.93 -2.42 6.61
CA ALA A 103 -3.42 -1.96 5.32
C ALA A 103 -3.47 -0.45 5.19
N MET A 104 -2.46 0.11 4.49
CA MET A 104 -2.46 1.48 4.04
C MET A 104 -2.81 1.53 2.56
N VAL A 105 -3.83 2.31 2.23
CA VAL A 105 -4.34 2.46 0.86
C VAL A 105 -4.20 3.90 0.39
N GLY A 106 -3.77 4.08 -0.86
CA GLY A 106 -3.61 5.39 -1.50
C GLY A 106 -4.64 5.58 -2.61
N SER A 107 -4.41 5.00 -3.79
CA SER A 107 -5.25 5.18 -4.98
C SER A 107 -6.71 4.76 -4.78
N MET A 108 -6.99 3.85 -3.85
CA MET A 108 -8.35 3.43 -3.54
C MET A 108 -9.21 4.59 -3.01
N ILE A 109 -8.63 5.46 -2.20
CA ILE A 109 -9.33 6.60 -1.57
C ILE A 109 -8.92 7.96 -2.17
N ALA A 110 -7.91 8.01 -3.04
CA ALA A 110 -7.45 9.26 -3.64
C ALA A 110 -8.52 10.01 -4.47
N GLY A 111 -9.52 9.29 -5.00
CA GLY A 111 -10.65 9.87 -5.73
C GLY A 111 -11.85 10.26 -4.88
N THR A 112 -11.76 10.20 -3.55
CA THR A 112 -12.89 10.49 -2.65
C THR A 112 -13.00 11.97 -2.31
N ASP A 113 -14.15 12.38 -1.79
CA ASP A 113 -14.42 13.77 -1.39
C ASP A 113 -13.43 14.27 -0.33
N GLU A 114 -13.08 13.39 0.61
CA GLU A 114 -12.22 13.70 1.75
C GLU A 114 -10.74 13.76 1.38
N SER A 115 -10.34 13.21 0.23
CA SER A 115 -8.97 13.31 -0.26
C SER A 115 -8.66 14.73 -0.75
N PRO A 116 -7.44 15.25 -0.51
CA PRO A 116 -7.00 16.46 -1.18
C PRO A 116 -6.88 16.23 -2.68
N GLY A 117 -6.99 17.29 -3.45
CA GLY A 117 -6.93 17.25 -4.91
C GLY A 117 -8.18 17.84 -5.52
N GLU A 118 -8.00 18.46 -6.67
CA GLU A 118 -9.07 19.13 -7.39
C GLU A 118 -9.90 18.12 -8.19
N VAL A 119 -11.20 18.36 -8.27
CA VAL A 119 -12.08 17.62 -9.17
C VAL A 119 -11.92 18.18 -10.57
N ILE A 120 -11.57 17.31 -11.51
CA ILE A 120 -11.32 17.63 -12.92
C ILE A 120 -12.37 16.93 -13.76
N LEU A 121 -13.05 17.68 -14.64
CA LEU A 121 -13.95 17.10 -15.63
C LEU A 121 -13.14 16.81 -16.92
N TYR A 122 -13.07 15.53 -17.28
CA TYR A 122 -12.36 15.09 -18.48
C TYR A 122 -13.20 14.07 -19.25
N GLN A 123 -13.44 14.32 -20.53
CA GLN A 123 -14.23 13.45 -21.42
C GLN A 123 -15.60 13.03 -20.82
N GLY A 124 -16.29 13.98 -20.16
CA GLY A 124 -17.61 13.74 -19.56
C GLY A 124 -17.59 12.94 -18.25
N ARG A 125 -16.42 12.69 -17.67
CA ARG A 125 -16.26 12.01 -16.39
C ARG A 125 -15.49 12.88 -15.41
N SER A 126 -15.81 12.75 -14.12
CA SER A 126 -15.10 13.43 -13.03
C SER A 126 -13.92 12.61 -12.55
N PHE A 127 -12.79 13.30 -12.39
CA PHE A 127 -11.54 12.75 -11.85
C PHE A 127 -11.04 13.62 -10.71
N LYS A 128 -10.12 13.11 -9.91
CA LYS A 128 -9.33 13.91 -8.95
C LYS A 128 -7.86 13.84 -9.30
N SER A 129 -7.15 14.96 -9.15
CA SER A 129 -5.71 14.98 -9.26
C SER A 129 -5.08 14.09 -8.19
N TYR A 130 -4.08 13.34 -8.56
CA TYR A 130 -3.37 12.42 -7.68
C TYR A 130 -1.88 12.39 -8.04
N ARG A 131 -1.01 12.51 -7.06
CA ARG A 131 0.44 12.49 -7.29
C ARG A 131 1.17 11.62 -6.28
N GLY A 132 2.27 11.02 -6.73
CA GLY A 132 3.20 10.29 -5.87
C GLY A 132 4.02 11.21 -4.98
N MET A 133 4.39 10.72 -3.80
CA MET A 133 5.32 11.42 -2.90
C MET A 133 6.68 11.68 -3.56
N GLY A 134 7.12 10.81 -4.47
CA GLY A 134 8.34 10.96 -5.26
C GLY A 134 8.16 11.69 -6.59
N SER A 135 7.01 12.30 -6.88
CA SER A 135 6.82 13.16 -8.05
C SER A 135 7.56 14.48 -7.90
N LEU A 136 7.92 15.12 -9.00
CA LEU A 136 8.61 16.42 -8.98
C LEU A 136 7.84 17.46 -8.18
N GLY A 137 6.52 17.56 -8.39
CA GLY A 137 5.69 18.50 -7.67
C GLY A 137 5.53 18.22 -6.17
N ALA A 138 5.63 16.96 -5.73
CA ALA A 138 5.64 16.61 -4.32
C ALA A 138 7.01 16.89 -3.70
N MET A 139 8.10 16.52 -4.36
CA MET A 139 9.46 16.76 -3.87
C MET A 139 9.78 18.24 -3.75
N ALA A 140 9.34 19.07 -4.68
CA ALA A 140 9.47 20.52 -4.61
C ALA A 140 8.71 21.15 -3.42
N ARG A 141 7.75 20.43 -2.82
CA ARG A 141 6.98 20.88 -1.65
C ARG A 141 7.39 20.22 -0.32
N GLY A 142 8.52 19.53 -0.28
CA GLY A 142 9.14 19.04 0.94
C GLY A 142 9.29 17.54 1.10
N SER A 143 8.84 16.70 0.12
CA SER A 143 8.97 15.24 0.24
C SER A 143 10.30 14.68 -0.31
N ALA A 144 11.24 15.55 -0.70
CA ALA A 144 12.54 15.15 -1.25
C ALA A 144 13.43 14.41 -0.22
N ASP A 145 13.26 14.67 1.06
CA ASP A 145 13.95 14.01 2.17
C ASP A 145 13.67 12.50 2.21
N ARG A 146 12.44 12.10 1.90
CA ARG A 146 12.05 10.70 1.81
C ARG A 146 12.87 9.91 0.77
N TYR A 147 13.40 10.59 -0.23
CA TYR A 147 14.15 10.02 -1.36
C TYR A 147 15.64 10.37 -1.28
N PHE A 148 16.12 10.80 -0.11
CA PHE A 148 17.54 11.19 0.11
C PHE A 148 18.02 12.32 -0.82
N GLN A 149 17.12 13.23 -1.19
CA GLN A 149 17.37 14.31 -2.14
C GLN A 149 17.05 15.71 -1.55
N SER A 150 17.04 15.86 -0.23
CA SER A 150 16.76 17.13 0.45
C SER A 150 17.68 18.26 0.02
N ASP A 151 18.95 17.94 -0.27
CA ASP A 151 19.99 18.91 -0.63
C ASP A 151 20.16 19.09 -2.14
N ALA A 152 19.36 18.37 -2.95
CA ALA A 152 19.42 18.48 -4.40
C ALA A 152 18.68 19.74 -4.89
N ALA A 153 19.31 20.47 -5.82
CA ALA A 153 18.63 21.56 -6.52
C ALA A 153 17.42 21.01 -7.30
N SER A 154 16.37 21.81 -7.44
CA SER A 154 15.09 21.35 -8.03
C SER A 154 15.23 20.81 -9.46
N ASP A 155 16.19 21.28 -10.22
CA ASP A 155 16.53 20.84 -11.58
C ASP A 155 17.35 19.54 -11.62
N LYS A 156 17.85 19.08 -10.47
CA LYS A 156 18.65 17.85 -10.31
C LYS A 156 17.90 16.73 -9.60
N LEU A 157 16.64 16.93 -9.25
CA LEU A 157 15.82 15.90 -8.63
C LEU A 157 15.59 14.71 -9.58
N VAL A 158 15.72 13.49 -9.06
CA VAL A 158 15.40 12.25 -9.76
C VAL A 158 14.06 11.73 -9.23
N PRO A 159 12.95 11.90 -9.96
CA PRO A 159 11.64 11.50 -9.45
C PRO A 159 11.47 9.98 -9.42
N GLU A 160 10.84 9.51 -8.35
CA GLU A 160 10.42 8.11 -8.17
C GLU A 160 8.89 7.98 -8.10
N GLY A 161 8.17 8.91 -8.70
CA GLY A 161 6.72 8.93 -8.77
C GLY A 161 6.22 9.86 -9.86
N ILE A 162 4.98 9.65 -10.26
CA ILE A 162 4.30 10.45 -11.28
C ILE A 162 3.18 11.30 -10.70
N GLU A 163 2.72 12.27 -11.49
CA GLU A 163 1.47 13.01 -11.30
C GLU A 163 0.45 12.51 -12.30
N GLY A 164 -0.79 12.34 -11.87
CA GLY A 164 -1.87 11.83 -12.69
C GLY A 164 -3.23 12.15 -12.11
N GLN A 165 -4.22 11.40 -12.51
CA GLN A 165 -5.58 11.53 -12.04
C GLN A 165 -6.21 10.17 -11.79
N VAL A 166 -7.15 10.11 -10.85
CA VAL A 166 -7.94 8.93 -10.54
C VAL A 166 -9.42 9.23 -10.71
N PRO A 167 -10.26 8.25 -11.05
CA PRO A 167 -11.71 8.46 -11.13
C PRO A 167 -12.26 8.98 -9.80
N TYR A 168 -13.14 9.98 -9.87
CA TYR A 168 -13.88 10.45 -8.71
C TYR A 168 -14.82 9.35 -8.20
N LYS A 169 -14.90 9.17 -6.90
CA LYS A 169 -15.59 8.06 -6.24
C LYS A 169 -16.66 8.47 -5.23
N GLY A 170 -16.84 9.77 -4.98
CA GLY A 170 -17.71 10.26 -3.92
C GLY A 170 -17.12 10.05 -2.52
N ALA A 171 -17.95 9.86 -1.52
CA ALA A 171 -17.52 9.74 -0.13
C ALA A 171 -16.64 8.52 0.15
N ALA A 172 -15.58 8.69 0.94
CA ALA A 172 -14.66 7.64 1.36
C ALA A 172 -15.37 6.49 2.08
N GLY A 173 -16.42 6.79 2.84
CA GLY A 173 -17.22 5.78 3.54
C GLY A 173 -17.78 4.69 2.61
N ALA A 174 -18.20 5.07 1.39
CA ALA A 174 -18.68 4.10 0.40
C ALA A 174 -17.55 3.16 -0.09
N VAL A 175 -16.36 3.69 -0.31
CA VAL A 175 -15.19 2.90 -0.71
C VAL A 175 -14.77 1.94 0.40
N ILE A 176 -14.70 2.43 1.65
CA ILE A 176 -14.35 1.62 2.83
C ILE A 176 -15.38 0.51 3.03
N HIS A 177 -16.68 0.80 2.85
CA HIS A 177 -17.73 -0.21 2.93
C HIS A 177 -17.49 -1.38 1.95
N GLN A 178 -17.11 -1.08 0.70
CA GLN A 178 -16.78 -2.10 -0.30
C GLN A 178 -15.52 -2.91 0.08
N LEU A 179 -14.49 -2.25 0.60
CA LEU A 179 -13.27 -2.93 1.06
C LEU A 179 -13.56 -3.89 2.22
N VAL A 180 -14.29 -3.45 3.23
CA VAL A 180 -14.66 -4.26 4.40
C VAL A 180 -15.63 -5.38 3.98
N GLY A 181 -16.56 -5.10 3.07
CA GLY A 181 -17.46 -6.10 2.51
C GLY A 181 -16.71 -7.24 1.81
N GLY A 182 -15.68 -6.90 1.01
CA GLY A 182 -14.83 -7.89 0.36
C GLY A 182 -14.01 -8.72 1.34
N LEU A 183 -13.49 -8.10 2.42
CA LEU A 183 -12.79 -8.82 3.49
C LEU A 183 -13.74 -9.81 4.19
N ARG A 184 -14.95 -9.37 4.56
CA ARG A 184 -15.96 -10.24 5.17
C ARG A 184 -16.36 -11.41 4.26
N ALA A 185 -16.49 -11.17 2.95
CA ALA A 185 -16.74 -12.23 1.99
C ALA A 185 -15.58 -13.24 1.98
N ALA A 186 -14.34 -12.78 1.94
CA ALA A 186 -13.15 -13.63 2.00
C ALA A 186 -13.11 -14.47 3.29
N MET A 187 -13.38 -13.85 4.45
CA MET A 187 -13.49 -14.58 5.74
C MET A 187 -14.56 -15.66 5.69
N GLY A 188 -15.73 -15.37 5.10
CA GLY A 188 -16.80 -16.34 4.92
C GLY A 188 -16.37 -17.54 4.04
N TYR A 189 -15.72 -17.29 2.91
CA TYR A 189 -15.22 -18.36 2.03
C TYR A 189 -14.12 -19.20 2.66
N THR A 190 -13.27 -18.62 3.49
CA THR A 190 -12.16 -19.32 4.16
C THR A 190 -12.57 -19.93 5.51
N GLY A 191 -13.79 -19.68 5.99
CA GLY A 191 -14.29 -20.20 7.27
C GLY A 191 -13.68 -19.52 8.49
N CYS A 192 -13.09 -18.32 8.33
CA CYS A 192 -12.46 -17.58 9.42
C CYS A 192 -13.49 -16.69 10.14
N ALA A 193 -13.70 -16.90 11.42
CA ALA A 193 -14.61 -16.10 12.24
C ALA A 193 -13.99 -14.76 12.66
N THR A 194 -12.66 -14.71 12.76
CA THR A 194 -11.90 -13.52 13.17
C THR A 194 -10.84 -13.15 12.15
N VAL A 195 -10.37 -11.90 12.21
CA VAL A 195 -9.24 -11.43 11.39
C VAL A 195 -7.95 -12.19 11.73
N ASP A 196 -7.75 -12.53 13.01
CA ASP A 196 -6.57 -13.28 13.44
C ASP A 196 -6.56 -14.71 12.90
N GLU A 197 -7.71 -15.39 12.85
CA GLU A 197 -7.82 -16.69 12.17
C GLU A 197 -7.45 -16.57 10.69
N MET A 198 -7.87 -15.51 10.02
CA MET A 198 -7.53 -15.27 8.62
C MET A 198 -6.03 -15.00 8.43
N ARG A 199 -5.42 -14.24 9.32
CA ARG A 199 -3.98 -13.93 9.29
C ARG A 199 -3.09 -15.16 9.41
N THR A 200 -3.53 -16.17 10.14
CA THR A 200 -2.71 -17.34 10.52
C THR A 200 -3.12 -18.63 9.83
N GLY A 201 -4.35 -18.74 9.34
CA GLY A 201 -4.92 -20.01 8.86
C GLY A 201 -5.04 -20.14 7.34
N CYS A 202 -4.94 -19.06 6.58
CA CYS A 202 -5.13 -19.09 5.14
C CYS A 202 -3.92 -19.64 4.38
N ARG A 203 -4.19 -20.25 3.21
CA ARG A 203 -3.17 -20.75 2.29
C ARG A 203 -3.26 -20.03 0.95
N PHE A 204 -2.11 -19.86 0.32
CA PHE A 204 -2.01 -19.28 -1.01
C PHE A 204 -1.64 -20.33 -2.05
N VAL A 205 -2.19 -20.16 -3.25
CA VAL A 205 -1.84 -20.94 -4.43
C VAL A 205 -1.18 -20.00 -5.43
N LYS A 206 -0.03 -20.40 -5.97
CA LYS A 206 0.61 -19.67 -7.06
C LYS A 206 -0.17 -19.93 -8.34
N ILE A 207 -0.46 -18.87 -9.08
CA ILE A 207 -1.12 -18.91 -10.38
C ILE A 207 -0.21 -18.36 -11.47
N THR A 208 -0.47 -18.73 -12.70
CA THR A 208 0.18 -18.19 -13.90
C THR A 208 -0.55 -16.92 -14.37
N GLY A 209 -0.02 -16.25 -15.40
CA GLY A 209 -0.73 -15.16 -16.06
C GLY A 209 -2.06 -15.61 -16.69
N ALA A 210 -2.17 -16.89 -17.11
CA ALA A 210 -3.45 -17.46 -17.58
C ALA A 210 -4.46 -17.56 -16.44
N GLY A 211 -4.06 -18.04 -15.26
CA GLY A 211 -4.90 -18.07 -14.07
C GLY A 211 -5.29 -16.67 -13.58
N LEU A 212 -4.43 -15.67 -13.75
CA LEU A 212 -4.80 -14.29 -13.46
C LEU A 212 -5.88 -13.78 -14.41
N LYS A 213 -5.77 -14.09 -15.72
CA LYS A 213 -6.79 -13.74 -16.71
C LYS A 213 -8.14 -14.42 -16.42
N GLU A 214 -8.13 -15.69 -16.04
CA GLU A 214 -9.33 -16.43 -15.60
C GLU A 214 -9.96 -15.83 -14.34
N SER A 215 -9.17 -15.28 -13.43
CA SER A 215 -9.65 -14.66 -12.19
C SER A 215 -10.38 -13.33 -12.41
N HIS A 216 -10.18 -12.69 -13.54
CA HIS A 216 -10.94 -11.50 -13.95
C HIS A 216 -12.19 -11.93 -14.75
N VAL A 217 -13.14 -10.98 -14.87
CA VAL A 217 -14.27 -11.16 -15.79
C VAL A 217 -13.73 -11.40 -17.20
N HIS A 218 -14.15 -12.48 -17.87
CA HIS A 218 -13.70 -12.87 -19.18
C HIS A 218 -14.86 -13.39 -20.06
N ASP A 219 -14.67 -13.36 -21.37
CA ASP A 219 -15.62 -13.84 -22.39
C ASP A 219 -17.02 -13.17 -22.34
N VAL A 220 -17.12 -11.99 -21.73
CA VAL A 220 -18.33 -11.16 -21.68
C VAL A 220 -17.98 -9.70 -21.88
N GLN A 221 -18.90 -8.93 -22.45
CA GLN A 221 -18.81 -7.49 -22.50
C GLN A 221 -19.52 -6.88 -21.28
N ILE A 222 -18.81 -6.09 -20.48
CA ILE A 222 -19.41 -5.41 -19.34
C ILE A 222 -20.32 -4.31 -19.85
N THR A 223 -21.61 -4.41 -19.57
CA THR A 223 -22.62 -3.39 -19.88
C THR A 223 -22.91 -2.46 -18.69
N ARG A 224 -22.62 -2.93 -17.46
CA ARG A 224 -22.75 -2.18 -16.22
C ARG A 224 -21.63 -2.57 -15.26
N GLU A 225 -20.79 -1.63 -14.90
CA GLU A 225 -19.75 -1.83 -13.88
C GLU A 225 -20.36 -2.02 -12.48
N SER A 226 -19.71 -2.85 -11.65
CA SER A 226 -20.02 -2.91 -10.22
C SER A 226 -19.21 -1.86 -9.45
N PRO A 227 -19.67 -1.41 -8.27
CA PRO A 227 -18.97 -0.37 -7.52
C PRO A 227 -17.57 -0.77 -7.05
N ASN A 228 -17.31 -2.08 -6.94
CA ASN A 228 -16.07 -2.67 -6.43
C ASN A 228 -15.22 -3.38 -7.49
N TYR A 229 -15.66 -3.39 -8.75
CA TYR A 229 -14.91 -3.97 -9.86
C TYR A 229 -15.02 -3.11 -11.12
N ARG A 230 -13.87 -2.61 -11.57
CA ARG A 230 -13.72 -1.89 -12.83
C ARG A 230 -12.49 -2.41 -13.56
N LEU A 231 -12.59 -2.57 -14.86
CA LEU A 231 -11.41 -2.80 -15.70
C LEU A 231 -10.65 -1.46 -15.81
N ALA A 232 -9.32 -1.50 -15.64
CA ALA A 232 -8.44 -0.35 -15.80
C ALA A 232 -8.29 0.05 -17.27
#